data_879680cca809a62b094c6590f79859b1
#
_entry.id   879680cca809a62b094c6590f79859b1
#
_cell.length_a   1.000
_cell.length_b   1.000
_cell.length_c   1.000
_cell.angle_alpha   90.00
_cell.angle_beta   90.00
_cell.angle_gamma   90.00
#
_symmetry.space_group_name_H-M   'P 1'
#
loop_
_entity.id
_entity.type
_entity.pdbx_description
1 polymer ?
#
loop_
_entity_poly.entity_id
_entity_poly.type
_entity_poly.pdbx_seq_one_letter_code
_entity_poly.pdbx_strand_id
1 'polypeptide(L)'
;MKALVVVDYQNDFVSGALGFAGAELLEPLIVGKINECRKNGGKVIFTLDTHGEDYLNTAEGRKLPVVHCVKGTAGHELYGEVAKCVRGDDTVIEKPSFGSLELADVLKSGGFDEVEFCGLVTDICVVSNVILAKAALPESRVIVDSSACASFDIEKHKAALEVMKSVQVDVI
;
A
#
# COMPACT_ATOMS: atom_id res chain seq x y z
N MET A 1 -10.99 17.07 2.48
CA MET A 1 -10.82 16.24 1.26
C MET A 1 -10.34 14.84 1.67
N LYS A 2 -10.78 13.78 0.96
CA LYS A 2 -10.38 12.40 1.27
C LYS A 2 -9.36 11.87 0.28
N ALA A 3 -8.45 10.99 0.76
CA ALA A 3 -7.58 10.17 -0.07
C ALA A 3 -7.75 8.68 0.23
N LEU A 4 -7.62 7.85 -0.79
CA LEU A 4 -7.42 6.41 -0.68
C LEU A 4 -6.00 6.08 -1.15
N VAL A 5 -5.24 5.39 -0.32
CA VAL A 5 -3.91 4.89 -0.66
C VAL A 5 -3.99 3.38 -0.85
N VAL A 6 -3.72 2.94 -2.08
CA VAL A 6 -3.60 1.52 -2.43
C VAL A 6 -2.13 1.16 -2.37
N VAL A 7 -1.77 0.36 -1.36
CA VAL A 7 -0.37 0.03 -1.07
C VAL A 7 0.01 -1.26 -1.79
N ASP A 8 0.96 -1.15 -2.72
CA ASP A 8 1.73 -2.25 -3.34
C ASP A 8 0.91 -3.48 -3.78
N TYR A 9 -0.27 -3.27 -4.35
CA TYR A 9 -1.07 -4.37 -4.87
C TYR A 9 -0.56 -4.81 -6.25
N GLN A 10 0.69 -5.32 -6.25
CA GLN A 10 1.48 -5.68 -7.43
C GLN A 10 1.46 -7.19 -7.68
N ASN A 11 1.76 -7.58 -8.93
CA ASN A 11 1.75 -8.98 -9.35
C ASN A 11 2.65 -9.86 -8.47
N ASP A 12 3.85 -9.39 -8.10
CA ASP A 12 4.78 -10.18 -7.29
C ASP A 12 4.29 -10.44 -5.87
N PHE A 13 3.46 -9.55 -5.31
CA PHE A 13 2.86 -9.74 -3.97
C PHE A 13 1.53 -10.50 -4.01
N VAL A 14 0.87 -10.60 -5.16
CA VAL A 14 -0.40 -11.31 -5.26
C VAL A 14 -0.21 -12.74 -5.76
N SER A 15 0.47 -12.93 -6.88
CA SER A 15 0.62 -14.24 -7.54
C SER A 15 2.05 -14.57 -7.99
N GLY A 16 2.99 -13.63 -7.84
CA GLY A 16 4.39 -13.78 -8.26
C GLY A 16 5.32 -14.22 -7.15
N ALA A 17 6.54 -13.67 -7.13
CA ALA A 17 7.66 -14.15 -6.31
C ALA A 17 7.39 -14.17 -4.80
N LEU A 18 6.60 -13.24 -4.29
CA LEU A 18 6.19 -13.13 -2.89
C LEU A 18 4.66 -13.26 -2.71
N GLY A 19 3.99 -13.84 -3.71
CA GLY A 19 2.54 -14.09 -3.68
C GLY A 19 2.15 -15.11 -2.62
N PHE A 20 0.93 -14.98 -2.08
CA PHE A 20 0.39 -15.88 -1.08
C PHE A 20 -1.12 -16.09 -1.27
N ALA A 21 -1.62 -17.22 -0.82
CA ALA A 21 -3.04 -17.56 -0.95
C ALA A 21 -3.94 -16.55 -0.24
N GLY A 22 -4.97 -16.06 -0.94
CA GLY A 22 -5.91 -15.08 -0.44
C GLY A 22 -5.57 -13.62 -0.78
N ALA A 23 -4.36 -13.32 -1.25
CA ALA A 23 -4.01 -11.97 -1.68
C ALA A 23 -4.89 -11.51 -2.86
N GLU A 24 -5.25 -12.42 -3.76
CA GLU A 24 -6.14 -12.18 -4.90
C GLU A 24 -7.58 -11.84 -4.49
N LEU A 25 -8.01 -12.26 -3.31
CA LEU A 25 -9.36 -11.99 -2.81
C LEU A 25 -9.58 -10.52 -2.44
N LEU A 26 -8.51 -9.75 -2.27
CA LEU A 26 -8.59 -8.32 -1.99
C LEU A 26 -8.97 -7.50 -3.24
N GLU A 27 -8.75 -8.03 -4.45
CA GLU A 27 -8.95 -7.30 -5.69
C GLU A 27 -10.34 -6.63 -5.78
N PRO A 28 -11.47 -7.35 -5.64
CA PRO A 28 -12.80 -6.74 -5.74
C PRO A 28 -13.05 -5.70 -4.63
N LEU A 29 -12.48 -5.88 -3.44
CA LEU A 29 -12.60 -4.93 -2.34
C LEU A 29 -11.84 -3.63 -2.66
N ILE A 30 -10.60 -3.73 -3.13
CA ILE A 30 -9.78 -2.58 -3.52
C ILE A 30 -10.42 -1.82 -4.67
N VAL A 31 -10.89 -2.51 -5.72
CA VAL A 31 -11.62 -1.89 -6.84
C VAL A 31 -12.88 -1.16 -6.36
N GLY A 32 -13.63 -1.78 -5.44
CA GLY A 32 -14.80 -1.16 -4.81
C GLY A 32 -14.45 0.15 -4.11
N LYS A 33 -13.40 0.15 -3.29
CA LYS A 33 -12.90 1.33 -2.58
C LYS A 33 -12.43 2.44 -3.52
N ILE A 34 -11.70 2.11 -4.58
CA ILE A 34 -11.28 3.07 -5.60
C ILE A 34 -12.49 3.77 -6.23
N ASN A 35 -13.50 2.98 -6.61
CA ASN A 35 -14.71 3.52 -7.22
C ASN A 35 -15.51 4.40 -6.25
N GLU A 36 -15.64 3.98 -4.99
CA GLU A 36 -16.31 4.73 -3.94
C GLU A 36 -15.58 6.04 -3.62
N CYS A 37 -14.27 5.98 -3.43
CA CYS A 37 -13.45 7.17 -3.20
C CYS A 37 -13.66 8.22 -4.29
N ARG A 38 -13.59 7.82 -5.55
CA ARG A 38 -13.80 8.71 -6.71
C ARG A 38 -15.21 9.25 -6.81
N LYS A 39 -16.23 8.40 -6.59
CA LYS A 39 -17.63 8.83 -6.57
C LYS A 39 -17.88 9.95 -5.56
N ASN A 40 -17.15 9.95 -4.46
CA ASN A 40 -17.22 10.92 -3.39
C ASN A 40 -16.25 12.11 -3.58
N GLY A 41 -15.61 12.25 -4.74
CA GLY A 41 -14.68 13.34 -5.05
C GLY A 41 -13.31 13.23 -4.37
N GLY A 42 -12.97 12.04 -3.83
CA GLY A 42 -11.67 11.77 -3.23
C GLY A 42 -10.56 11.54 -4.26
N LYS A 43 -9.33 11.55 -3.80
CA LYS A 43 -8.12 11.26 -4.59
C LYS A 43 -7.65 9.83 -4.35
N VAL A 44 -7.16 9.18 -5.40
CA VAL A 44 -6.55 7.85 -5.31
C VAL A 44 -5.05 7.97 -5.51
N ILE A 45 -4.30 7.33 -4.63
CA ILE A 45 -2.84 7.28 -4.66
C ILE A 45 -2.44 5.80 -4.66
N PHE A 46 -1.57 5.40 -5.56
CA PHE A 46 -0.99 4.06 -5.61
C PHE A 46 0.46 4.13 -5.19
N THR A 47 0.91 3.16 -4.39
CA THR A 47 2.33 2.95 -4.18
C THR A 47 2.78 1.67 -4.89
N LEU A 48 4.00 1.66 -5.37
CA LEU A 48 4.65 0.53 -6.01
C LEU A 48 5.99 0.30 -5.32
N ASP A 49 6.16 -0.86 -4.74
CA ASP A 49 7.48 -1.32 -4.34
C ASP A 49 8.35 -1.47 -5.58
N THR A 50 9.55 -0.89 -5.58
CA THR A 50 10.33 -0.73 -6.81
C THR A 50 11.81 -1.00 -6.56
N HIS A 51 12.31 -2.05 -7.18
CA HIS A 51 13.70 -2.46 -7.08
C HIS A 51 14.42 -2.40 -8.44
N GLY A 52 15.74 -2.32 -8.38
CA GLY A 52 16.61 -2.46 -9.55
C GLY A 52 17.07 -3.90 -9.75
N GLU A 53 17.75 -4.15 -10.87
CA GLU A 53 18.35 -5.45 -11.18
C GLU A 53 19.42 -5.89 -10.13
N ASP A 54 19.95 -4.92 -9.39
CA ASP A 54 20.94 -5.11 -8.33
C ASP A 54 20.33 -5.43 -6.96
N TYR A 55 19.04 -5.73 -6.89
CA TYR A 55 18.28 -5.97 -5.65
C TYR A 55 19.05 -6.83 -4.62
N LEU A 56 19.66 -7.93 -5.04
CA LEU A 56 20.39 -8.83 -4.15
C LEU A 56 21.62 -8.18 -3.47
N ASN A 57 22.10 -7.06 -3.99
CA ASN A 57 23.19 -6.29 -3.42
C ASN A 57 22.72 -5.21 -2.43
N THR A 58 21.41 -5.00 -2.33
CA THR A 58 20.81 -4.03 -1.40
C THR A 58 20.80 -4.55 0.04
N ALA A 59 20.53 -3.67 1.00
CA ALA A 59 20.36 -4.06 2.40
C ALA A 59 19.16 -5.02 2.59
N GLU A 60 18.08 -4.80 1.83
CA GLU A 60 16.89 -5.64 1.83
C GLU A 60 17.18 -7.00 1.18
N GLY A 61 17.75 -7.00 -0.02
CA GLY A 61 18.04 -8.23 -0.76
C GLY A 61 18.99 -9.19 -0.03
N ARG A 62 19.88 -8.67 0.82
CA ARG A 62 20.72 -9.52 1.67
C ARG A 62 19.95 -10.20 2.80
N LYS A 63 18.80 -9.67 3.23
CA LYS A 63 17.94 -10.23 4.29
C LYS A 63 16.80 -11.07 3.74
N LEU A 64 16.29 -10.67 2.57
CA LEU A 64 15.24 -11.35 1.82
C LEU A 64 15.76 -11.63 0.39
N PRO A 65 16.50 -12.71 0.14
CA PRO A 65 17.12 -12.98 -1.16
C PRO A 65 16.11 -13.52 -2.19
N VAL A 66 14.96 -12.87 -2.30
CA VAL A 66 13.89 -13.15 -3.27
C VAL A 66 13.72 -11.93 -4.15
N VAL A 67 14.22 -12.00 -5.38
CA VAL A 67 14.07 -10.90 -6.35
C VAL A 67 12.59 -10.69 -6.66
N HIS A 68 12.11 -9.46 -6.48
CA HIS A 68 10.72 -9.10 -6.71
C HIS A 68 10.59 -7.63 -7.10
N CYS A 69 9.47 -7.25 -7.66
CA CYS A 69 9.11 -5.87 -8.02
C CYS A 69 10.23 -5.11 -8.75
N VAL A 70 10.97 -5.81 -9.63
CA VAL A 70 12.02 -5.19 -10.43
C VAL A 70 11.38 -4.30 -11.48
N LYS A 71 11.79 -3.03 -11.52
CA LYS A 71 11.23 -2.03 -12.45
C LYS A 71 11.29 -2.50 -13.90
N GLY A 72 10.16 -2.38 -14.60
CA GLY A 72 10.04 -2.79 -16.01
C GLY A 72 9.69 -4.27 -16.20
N THR A 73 9.51 -5.04 -15.14
CA THR A 73 9.02 -6.43 -15.22
C THR A 73 7.53 -6.51 -14.94
N ALA A 74 6.88 -7.59 -15.37
CA ALA A 74 5.47 -7.84 -15.07
C ALA A 74 5.22 -7.94 -13.55
N GLY A 75 6.18 -8.43 -12.77
CA GLY A 75 6.07 -8.52 -11.32
C GLY A 75 5.90 -7.16 -10.62
N HIS A 76 6.49 -6.11 -11.18
CA HIS A 76 6.41 -4.74 -10.69
C HIS A 76 5.05 -4.08 -10.98
N GLU A 77 4.31 -4.53 -12.00
CA GLU A 77 3.03 -3.92 -12.36
C GLU A 77 1.95 -4.20 -11.32
N LEU A 78 0.97 -3.31 -11.21
CA LEU A 78 -0.23 -3.54 -10.41
C LEU A 78 -0.99 -4.76 -10.91
N TYR A 79 -1.66 -5.46 -9.99
CA TYR A 79 -2.37 -6.70 -10.27
C TYR A 79 -3.77 -6.46 -10.87
N GLY A 80 -4.11 -7.24 -11.88
CA GLY A 80 -5.45 -7.52 -12.38
C GLY A 80 -6.32 -6.29 -12.67
N GLU A 81 -7.52 -6.26 -12.12
CA GLU A 81 -8.48 -5.15 -12.33
C GLU A 81 -8.05 -3.87 -11.61
N VAL A 82 -7.23 -3.96 -10.55
CA VAL A 82 -6.69 -2.77 -9.87
C VAL A 82 -5.78 -1.98 -10.83
N ALA A 83 -4.97 -2.67 -11.64
CA ALA A 83 -4.15 -2.02 -12.67
C ALA A 83 -4.98 -1.21 -13.67
N LYS A 84 -6.16 -1.72 -14.05
CA LYS A 84 -7.08 -1.04 -14.97
C LYS A 84 -7.80 0.15 -14.36
N CYS A 85 -7.78 0.25 -13.03
CA CYS A 85 -8.35 1.40 -12.33
C CYS A 85 -7.46 2.65 -12.38
N VAL A 86 -6.17 2.53 -12.69
CA VAL A 86 -5.26 3.69 -12.72
C VAL A 86 -5.67 4.67 -13.80
N ARG A 87 -5.74 5.94 -13.45
CA ARG A 87 -6.06 7.06 -14.34
C ARG A 87 -4.90 8.04 -14.44
N GLY A 88 -4.89 8.85 -15.50
CA GLY A 88 -3.82 9.82 -15.72
C GLY A 88 -3.72 10.95 -14.70
N ASP A 89 -4.76 11.14 -13.88
CA ASP A 89 -4.82 12.13 -12.80
C ASP A 89 -4.59 11.52 -11.40
N ASP A 90 -4.38 10.21 -11.31
CA ASP A 90 -3.97 9.55 -10.07
C ASP A 90 -2.48 9.77 -9.79
N THR A 91 -2.13 9.76 -8.52
CA THR A 91 -0.72 9.78 -8.10
C THR A 91 -0.21 8.34 -7.97
N VAL A 92 0.89 8.03 -8.65
CA VAL A 92 1.58 6.75 -8.53
C VAL A 92 2.99 7.01 -8.00
N ILE A 93 3.33 6.40 -6.88
CA ILE A 93 4.60 6.60 -6.18
C ILE A 93 5.40 5.30 -6.20
N GLU A 94 6.55 5.32 -6.85
CA GLU A 94 7.53 4.24 -6.79
C GLU A 94 8.41 4.41 -5.54
N LYS A 95 8.40 3.43 -4.65
CA LYS A 95 9.16 3.50 -3.40
C LYS A 95 10.27 2.44 -3.35
N PRO A 96 11.47 2.79 -2.92
CA PRO A 96 12.61 1.87 -2.87
C PRO A 96 12.67 1.02 -1.59
N SER A 97 11.69 1.12 -0.73
CA SER A 97 11.62 0.46 0.58
C SER A 97 10.18 0.42 1.08
N PHE A 98 9.97 -0.17 2.26
CA PHE A 98 8.65 -0.45 2.86
C PHE A 98 7.78 0.79 3.02
N GLY A 99 8.28 1.86 3.64
CA GLY A 99 7.60 3.14 3.78
C GLY A 99 8.11 4.16 2.77
N SER A 100 7.26 5.14 2.42
CA SER A 100 7.58 6.21 1.48
C SER A 100 7.52 7.58 2.13
N LEU A 101 8.64 8.27 2.18
CA LEU A 101 8.69 9.68 2.59
C LEU A 101 7.99 10.56 1.56
N GLU A 102 8.10 10.24 0.27
CA GLU A 102 7.38 10.93 -0.80
C GLU A 102 5.87 10.87 -0.60
N LEU A 103 5.32 9.69 -0.24
CA LEU A 103 3.90 9.57 0.10
C LEU A 103 3.53 10.49 1.26
N ALA A 104 4.35 10.52 2.32
CA ALA A 104 4.11 11.38 3.47
C ALA A 104 4.09 12.87 3.07
N ASP A 105 5.00 13.31 2.19
CA ASP A 105 5.04 14.67 1.68
C ASP A 105 3.84 15.00 0.78
N VAL A 106 3.43 14.07 -0.09
CA VAL A 106 2.23 14.20 -0.92
C VAL A 106 0.99 14.33 -0.05
N LEU A 107 0.84 13.49 0.96
CA LEU A 107 -0.28 13.54 1.89
C LEU A 107 -0.31 14.87 2.66
N LYS A 108 0.84 15.30 3.19
CA LYS A 108 0.98 16.56 3.93
C LYS A 108 0.61 17.78 3.09
N SER A 109 1.07 17.82 1.84
CA SER A 109 0.81 18.95 0.94
C SER A 109 -0.60 18.90 0.33
N GLY A 110 -1.23 17.73 0.28
CA GLY A 110 -2.56 17.55 -0.30
C GLY A 110 -3.71 18.09 0.54
N GLY A 111 -3.51 18.37 1.83
CA GLY A 111 -4.55 18.94 2.72
C GLY A 111 -5.72 17.98 2.95
N PHE A 112 -5.44 16.70 3.13
CA PHE A 112 -6.45 15.67 3.35
C PHE A 112 -6.93 15.66 4.81
N ASP A 113 -8.24 15.68 5.02
CA ASP A 113 -8.88 15.54 6.32
C ASP A 113 -8.99 14.06 6.73
N GLU A 114 -9.05 13.17 5.73
CA GLU A 114 -9.17 11.73 5.90
C GLU A 114 -8.31 10.99 4.87
N VAL A 115 -7.55 10.01 5.33
CA VAL A 115 -6.74 9.14 4.47
C VAL A 115 -7.01 7.69 4.84
N GLU A 116 -7.49 6.91 3.88
CA GLU A 116 -7.76 5.49 4.03
C GLU A 116 -6.69 4.66 3.32
N PHE A 117 -6.26 3.57 3.96
CA PHE A 117 -5.26 2.65 3.43
C PHE A 117 -5.84 1.27 3.20
N CYS A 118 -5.45 0.65 2.08
CA CYS A 118 -5.69 -0.75 1.77
C CYS A 118 -4.50 -1.31 0.98
N GLY A 119 -4.42 -2.62 0.80
CA GLY A 119 -3.37 -3.27 0.00
C GLY A 119 -2.46 -4.20 0.79
N LEU A 120 -1.22 -4.36 0.33
CA LEU A 120 -0.28 -5.37 0.78
C LEU A 120 1.08 -4.77 1.19
N VAL A 121 1.82 -5.38 2.08
CA VAL A 121 1.45 -6.42 3.05
C VAL A 121 1.20 -5.71 4.37
N THR A 122 0.18 -6.12 5.12
CA THR A 122 -0.29 -5.37 6.31
C THR A 122 0.80 -5.02 7.30
N ASP A 123 1.66 -6.00 7.64
CA ASP A 123 2.69 -5.89 8.67
C ASP A 123 4.04 -5.34 8.16
N ILE A 124 4.11 -4.98 6.88
CA ILE A 124 5.33 -4.45 6.26
C ILE A 124 5.03 -3.09 5.60
N CYS A 125 4.60 -3.07 4.35
CA CYS A 125 4.43 -1.83 3.60
C CYS A 125 3.22 -1.01 4.09
N VAL A 126 2.09 -1.66 4.43
CA VAL A 126 0.90 -0.95 4.90
C VAL A 126 1.20 -0.23 6.22
N VAL A 127 1.63 -0.96 7.27
CA VAL A 127 1.92 -0.35 8.57
C VAL A 127 2.98 0.75 8.47
N SER A 128 4.02 0.54 7.67
CA SER A 128 5.09 1.52 7.47
C SER A 128 4.56 2.85 6.91
N ASN A 129 3.73 2.78 5.88
CA ASN A 129 3.14 3.97 5.26
C ASN A 129 2.07 4.63 6.15
N VAL A 130 1.28 3.83 6.87
CA VAL A 130 0.28 4.34 7.81
C VAL A 130 0.91 5.14 8.94
N ILE A 131 2.02 4.65 9.52
CA ILE A 131 2.76 5.37 10.58
C ILE A 131 3.33 6.69 10.06
N LEU A 132 3.91 6.67 8.85
CA LEU A 132 4.42 7.89 8.20
C LEU A 132 3.29 8.89 7.91
N ALA A 133 2.15 8.41 7.43
CA ALA A 133 0.96 9.25 7.19
C ALA A 133 0.45 9.88 8.49
N LYS A 134 0.37 9.10 9.58
CA LYS A 134 -0.06 9.63 10.89
C LYS A 134 0.91 10.68 11.42
N ALA A 135 2.21 10.51 11.18
CA ALA A 135 3.23 11.51 11.54
C ALA A 135 3.12 12.78 10.68
N ALA A 136 2.83 12.64 9.38
CA ALA A 136 2.69 13.77 8.45
C ALA A 136 1.38 14.55 8.66
N LEU A 137 0.33 13.86 9.12
CA LEU A 137 -1.04 14.36 9.26
C LEU A 137 -1.57 14.09 10.68
N PRO A 138 -1.02 14.70 11.74
CA PRO A 138 -1.38 14.38 13.13
C PRO A 138 -2.86 14.64 13.46
N GLU A 139 -3.46 15.63 12.81
CA GLU A 139 -4.86 16.03 13.05
C GLU A 139 -5.87 15.37 12.09
N SER A 140 -5.39 14.71 11.03
CA SER A 140 -6.27 14.05 10.07
C SER A 140 -6.68 12.67 10.57
N ARG A 141 -7.83 12.23 10.10
CA ARG A 141 -8.31 10.87 10.32
C ARG A 141 -7.55 9.91 9.42
N VAL A 142 -6.77 9.01 9.99
CA VAL A 142 -6.07 7.94 9.26
C VAL A 142 -6.79 6.62 9.52
N ILE A 143 -7.18 5.94 8.45
CA ILE A 143 -8.00 4.72 8.48
C ILE A 143 -7.24 3.58 7.80
N VAL A 144 -7.36 2.38 8.34
CA VAL A 144 -6.98 1.13 7.65
C VAL A 144 -8.18 0.21 7.61
N ASP A 145 -8.57 -0.20 6.39
CA ASP A 145 -9.57 -1.25 6.24
C ASP A 145 -8.90 -2.62 6.34
N SER A 146 -9.10 -3.29 7.46
CA SER A 146 -8.50 -4.60 7.72
C SER A 146 -9.00 -5.68 6.77
N SER A 147 -10.21 -5.54 6.21
CA SER A 147 -10.77 -6.48 5.23
C SER A 147 -10.14 -6.33 3.84
N ALA A 148 -9.57 -5.16 3.55
CA ALA A 148 -8.89 -4.84 2.28
C ALA A 148 -7.36 -4.85 2.41
N CYS A 149 -6.84 -5.44 3.49
CA CYS A 149 -5.41 -5.67 3.73
C CYS A 149 -5.17 -7.14 4.07
N ALA A 150 -4.01 -7.68 3.69
CA ALA A 150 -3.64 -9.05 4.02
C ALA A 150 -2.14 -9.19 4.27
N SER A 151 -1.76 -10.30 4.89
CA SER A 151 -0.39 -10.74 5.06
C SER A 151 -0.31 -12.26 4.89
N PHE A 152 0.84 -12.76 4.48
CA PHE A 152 1.15 -14.19 4.47
C PHE A 152 1.28 -14.78 5.89
N ASP A 153 1.40 -13.93 6.92
CA ASP A 153 1.45 -14.30 8.33
C ASP A 153 0.29 -13.63 9.08
N ILE A 154 -0.72 -14.41 9.43
CA ILE A 154 -1.94 -13.90 10.07
C ILE A 154 -1.69 -13.29 11.45
N GLU A 155 -0.71 -13.80 12.20
CA GLU A 155 -0.40 -13.26 13.52
C GLU A 155 0.32 -11.92 13.42
N LYS A 156 1.21 -11.75 12.43
CA LYS A 156 1.81 -10.45 12.14
C LYS A 156 0.80 -9.45 11.60
N HIS A 157 -0.14 -9.90 10.75
CA HIS A 157 -1.26 -9.06 10.31
C HIS A 157 -2.01 -8.48 11.51
N LYS A 158 -2.45 -9.33 12.43
CA LYS A 158 -3.16 -8.90 13.65
C LYS A 158 -2.31 -7.96 14.51
N ALA A 159 -1.03 -8.31 14.72
CA ALA A 159 -0.12 -7.50 15.51
C ALA A 159 0.07 -6.10 14.90
N ALA A 160 0.21 -6.00 13.58
CA ALA A 160 0.32 -4.73 12.88
C ALA A 160 -0.94 -3.86 13.04
N LEU A 161 -2.14 -4.46 12.94
CA LEU A 161 -3.40 -3.75 13.18
C LEU A 161 -3.47 -3.21 14.62
N GLU A 162 -3.04 -3.97 15.62
CA GLU A 162 -3.00 -3.51 17.01
C GLU A 162 -1.98 -2.39 17.22
N VAL A 163 -0.81 -2.45 16.58
CA VAL A 163 0.17 -1.35 16.60
C VAL A 163 -0.44 -0.08 15.99
N MET A 164 -1.13 -0.19 14.86
CA MET A 164 -1.79 0.96 14.23
C MET A 164 -2.87 1.57 15.13
N LYS A 165 -3.68 0.76 15.81
CA LYS A 165 -4.64 1.25 16.81
C LYS A 165 -3.95 2.02 17.95
N SER A 166 -2.81 1.54 18.41
CA SER A 166 -2.09 2.18 19.53
C SER A 166 -1.57 3.58 19.20
N VAL A 167 -1.39 3.89 17.93
CA VAL A 167 -1.03 5.23 17.44
C VAL A 167 -2.23 6.01 16.88
N GLN A 168 -3.44 5.64 17.28
CA GLN A 168 -4.70 6.34 16.97
C GLN A 168 -5.08 6.29 15.48
N VAL A 169 -4.79 5.19 14.81
CA VAL A 169 -5.32 4.87 13.50
C VAL A 169 -6.65 4.14 13.67
N ASP A 170 -7.65 4.53 12.90
CA ASP A 170 -8.94 3.86 12.86
C ASP A 170 -8.81 2.56 12.04
N VAL A 171 -8.84 1.42 12.70
CA VAL A 171 -8.89 0.10 12.04
C VAL A 171 -10.35 -0.34 11.94
N ILE A 172 -10.85 -0.49 10.71
CA ILE A 172 -12.23 -0.88 10.39
C ILE A 172 -12.26 -2.26 9.71
#